data_1464a0aa987db19081b2da918ce8638c
#
_entry.id   1464a0aa987db19081b2da918ce8638c
#
_cell.length_a   1.000
_cell.length_b   1.000
_cell.length_c   1.000
_cell.angle_alpha   90.00
_cell.angle_beta   90.00
_cell.angle_gamma   90.00
#
_symmetry.space_group_name_H-M   'P 1'
#
loop_
_entity.id
_entity.type
_entity.pdbx_description
1 polymer ?
#
loop_
_entity_poly.entity_id
_entity_poly.type
_entity_poly.pdbx_seq_one_letter_code
_entity_poly.pdbx_strand_id
1 'polypeptide(L)'
;SILDVGCAKGFMLYDFLQINPKFKVAGIDISEYAIKNALEEVKPFVRVADARELPFPDHSFDLSISITTVHNFEGEDLKRSLLELQRVSKNNRSFITVDAYRNDEEKKRMEAWNLTAKTMMHVDEWKEYFFQIGYEGDFYWFIP
;
A
#
# COMPACT_ATOMS: atom_id res chain seq x y z
N SER A 1 -2.67 15.14 6.01
CA SER A 1 -3.58 14.22 5.29
C SER A 1 -2.87 12.92 4.97
N ILE A 2 -3.57 11.81 5.16
CA ILE A 2 -3.04 10.43 4.98
C ILE A 2 -3.97 9.66 4.07
N LEU A 3 -3.41 9.02 3.04
CA LEU A 3 -4.12 8.08 2.17
C LEU A 3 -3.65 6.64 2.48
N ASP A 4 -4.59 5.74 2.67
CA ASP A 4 -4.33 4.29 2.77
C ASP A 4 -4.81 3.58 1.50
N VAL A 5 -3.88 2.97 0.76
CA VAL A 5 -4.15 2.27 -0.50
C VAL A 5 -4.16 0.77 -0.26
N GLY A 6 -5.33 0.16 -0.42
CA GLY A 6 -5.62 -1.19 0.04
C GLY A 6 -6.10 -1.19 1.49
N CYS A 7 -6.94 -0.23 1.84
CA CYS A 7 -7.35 0.04 3.23
C CYS A 7 -8.27 -1.03 3.83
N ALA A 8 -8.71 -2.00 3.06
CA ALA A 8 -9.69 -3.01 3.48
C ALA A 8 -10.89 -2.36 4.20
N LYS A 9 -11.16 -2.73 5.45
CA LYS A 9 -12.25 -2.18 6.27
C LYS A 9 -11.87 -0.90 7.02
N GLY A 10 -10.68 -0.33 6.77
CA GLY A 10 -10.23 0.95 7.32
C GLY A 10 -9.68 0.92 8.75
N PHE A 11 -9.22 -0.23 9.24
CA PHE A 11 -8.67 -0.32 10.61
C PHE A 11 -7.48 0.63 10.82
N MET A 12 -6.54 0.71 9.88
CA MET A 12 -5.38 1.61 9.98
C MET A 12 -5.82 3.08 10.02
N LEU A 13 -6.82 3.45 9.22
CA LEU A 13 -7.38 4.81 9.23
C LEU A 13 -8.04 5.14 10.55
N TYR A 14 -8.76 4.18 11.14
CA TYR A 14 -9.34 4.31 12.47
C TYR A 14 -8.26 4.57 13.51
N ASP A 15 -7.18 3.78 13.51
CA ASP A 15 -6.05 3.96 14.43
C ASP A 15 -5.42 5.35 14.30
N PHE A 16 -5.24 5.86 13.09
CA PHE A 16 -4.77 7.23 12.88
C PHE A 16 -5.69 8.27 13.52
N LEU A 17 -7.00 8.11 13.40
CA LEU A 17 -7.96 9.03 14.01
C LEU A 17 -7.96 8.92 15.55
N GLN A 18 -7.66 7.74 16.12
CA GLN A 18 -7.49 7.59 17.56
C GLN A 18 -6.22 8.29 18.06
N ILE A 19 -5.14 8.27 17.28
CA ILE A 19 -3.90 8.97 17.61
C ILE A 19 -4.10 10.49 17.57
N ASN A 20 -4.77 10.98 16.51
CA ASN A 20 -5.07 12.39 16.38
C ASN A 20 -6.34 12.59 15.52
N PRO A 21 -7.47 12.99 16.16
CA PRO A 21 -8.74 13.18 15.45
C PRO A 21 -8.74 14.36 14.45
N LYS A 22 -7.66 15.17 14.41
CA LYS A 22 -7.48 16.24 13.42
C LYS A 22 -6.85 15.74 12.12
N PHE A 23 -6.40 14.51 12.05
CA PHE A 23 -5.90 13.95 10.79
C PHE A 23 -7.02 13.89 9.75
N LYS A 24 -6.68 14.28 8.54
CA LYS A 24 -7.55 14.08 7.37
C LYS A 24 -7.14 12.75 6.77
N VAL A 25 -8.04 11.79 6.82
CA VAL A 25 -7.79 10.43 6.31
C VAL A 25 -8.61 10.15 5.06
N ALA A 26 -8.07 9.35 4.16
CA ALA A 26 -8.79 8.77 3.04
C ALA A 26 -8.29 7.34 2.81
N GLY A 27 -9.13 6.47 2.30
CA GLY A 27 -8.75 5.11 1.96
C GLY A 27 -9.40 4.64 0.66
N ILE A 28 -8.70 3.77 -0.04
CA ILE A 28 -9.25 3.05 -1.19
C ILE A 28 -8.98 1.55 -1.07
N ASP A 29 -9.90 0.77 -1.58
CA ASP A 29 -9.73 -0.66 -1.79
C ASP A 29 -10.49 -1.08 -3.04
N ILE A 30 -10.02 -2.10 -3.74
CA ILE A 30 -10.72 -2.65 -4.91
C ILE A 30 -11.92 -3.50 -4.50
N SER A 31 -11.96 -3.97 -3.26
CA SER A 31 -13.02 -4.82 -2.73
C SER A 31 -14.25 -4.03 -2.31
N GLU A 32 -15.30 -4.11 -3.10
CA GLU A 32 -16.62 -3.55 -2.73
C GLU A 32 -17.12 -4.10 -1.40
N TYR A 33 -16.87 -5.38 -1.12
CA TYR A 33 -17.23 -6.00 0.15
C TYR A 33 -16.49 -5.34 1.33
N ALA A 34 -15.20 -5.10 1.20
CA ALA A 34 -14.42 -4.47 2.26
C ALA A 34 -14.92 -3.06 2.56
N ILE A 35 -15.12 -2.25 1.52
CA ILE A 35 -15.61 -0.86 1.65
C ILE A 35 -17.03 -0.83 2.22
N LYS A 36 -17.93 -1.70 1.75
CA LYS A 36 -19.30 -1.79 2.29
C LYS A 36 -19.33 -2.12 3.79
N ASN A 37 -18.38 -2.95 4.24
CA ASN A 37 -18.23 -3.39 5.63
C ASN A 37 -17.12 -2.64 6.39
N ALA A 38 -16.75 -1.45 5.95
CA ALA A 38 -15.80 -0.60 6.66
C ALA A 38 -16.34 -0.18 8.03
N LEU A 39 -15.42 0.11 8.96
CA LEU A 39 -15.76 0.65 10.26
C LEU A 39 -16.59 1.94 10.09
N GLU A 40 -17.65 2.09 10.86
CA GLU A 40 -18.59 3.22 10.71
C GLU A 40 -17.88 4.58 10.86
N GLU A 41 -16.87 4.68 11.72
CA GLU A 41 -16.10 5.90 11.97
C GLU A 41 -15.28 6.35 10.76
N VAL A 42 -14.87 5.42 9.89
CA VAL A 42 -14.05 5.72 8.71
C VAL A 42 -14.80 5.57 7.39
N LYS A 43 -15.97 5.01 7.42
CA LYS A 43 -16.81 4.75 6.25
C LYS A 43 -17.02 5.98 5.33
N PRO A 44 -17.18 7.21 5.85
CA PRO A 44 -17.27 8.40 5.01
C PRO A 44 -15.99 8.75 4.24
N PHE A 45 -14.85 8.17 4.62
CA PHE A 45 -13.52 8.49 4.10
C PHE A 45 -12.95 7.40 3.19
N VAL A 46 -13.67 6.29 3.01
CA VAL A 46 -13.21 5.16 2.19
C VAL A 46 -14.09 4.97 0.96
N ARG A 47 -13.48 4.53 -0.14
CA ARG A 47 -14.21 4.25 -1.37
C ARG A 47 -13.57 3.13 -2.19
N VAL A 48 -14.36 2.51 -3.05
CA VAL A 48 -13.88 1.53 -4.03
C VAL A 48 -13.08 2.28 -5.09
N ALA A 49 -11.82 1.88 -5.28
CA ALA A 49 -10.96 2.39 -6.35
C ALA A 49 -9.80 1.44 -6.63
N ASP A 50 -9.14 1.63 -7.77
CA ASP A 50 -7.99 0.84 -8.21
C ASP A 50 -6.69 1.57 -7.86
N ALA A 51 -5.76 0.86 -7.22
CA ALA A 51 -4.45 1.40 -6.85
C ALA A 51 -3.57 1.77 -8.06
N ARG A 52 -3.88 1.22 -9.24
CA ARG A 52 -3.17 1.50 -10.50
C ARG A 52 -3.60 2.82 -11.14
N GLU A 53 -4.69 3.42 -10.67
CA GLU A 53 -5.22 4.70 -11.15
C GLU A 53 -5.96 5.38 -10.00
N LEU A 54 -5.21 6.05 -9.13
CA LEU A 54 -5.76 6.68 -7.94
C LEU A 54 -6.61 7.90 -8.29
N PRO A 55 -7.87 7.98 -7.83
CA PRO A 55 -8.80 9.05 -8.19
C PRO A 55 -8.54 10.33 -7.37
N PHE A 56 -7.29 10.74 -7.30
CA PHE A 56 -6.84 11.94 -6.59
C PHE A 56 -5.85 12.74 -7.43
N PRO A 57 -5.85 14.07 -7.31
CA PRO A 57 -4.84 14.92 -7.96
C PRO A 57 -3.42 14.63 -7.45
N ASP A 58 -2.42 15.08 -8.21
CA ASP A 58 -1.02 15.04 -7.80
C ASP A 58 -0.84 15.79 -6.47
N HIS A 59 0.05 15.27 -5.62
CA HIS A 59 0.44 15.90 -4.36
C HIS A 59 -0.72 16.25 -3.42
N SER A 60 -1.80 15.43 -3.41
CA SER A 60 -3.00 15.64 -2.60
C SER A 60 -2.80 15.31 -1.12
N PHE A 61 -1.88 14.40 -0.80
CA PHE A 61 -1.70 13.88 0.54
C PHE A 61 -0.31 14.21 1.09
N ASP A 62 -0.22 14.43 2.41
CA ASP A 62 1.05 14.61 3.10
C ASP A 62 1.80 13.28 3.24
N LEU A 63 1.07 12.16 3.27
CA LEU A 63 1.58 10.79 3.29
C LEU A 63 0.59 9.85 2.58
N SER A 64 1.09 8.95 1.75
CA SER A 64 0.33 7.77 1.31
C SER A 64 0.99 6.49 1.80
N ILE A 65 0.18 5.54 2.23
CA ILE A 65 0.63 4.23 2.70
C ILE A 65 -0.01 3.11 1.89
N SER A 66 0.68 1.98 1.80
CA SER A 66 0.12 0.74 1.28
C SER A 66 0.73 -0.45 2.00
N ILE A 67 -0.05 -1.05 2.87
CA ILE A 67 0.41 -2.12 3.75
C ILE A 67 0.00 -3.47 3.15
N THR A 68 0.98 -4.27 2.77
CA THR A 68 0.80 -5.62 2.20
C THR A 68 -0.20 -5.69 1.02
N THR A 69 -0.21 -4.67 0.18
CA THR A 69 -1.18 -4.56 -0.92
C THR A 69 -0.52 -4.55 -2.31
N VAL A 70 0.49 -3.69 -2.52
CA VAL A 70 1.07 -3.49 -3.86
C VAL A 70 1.71 -4.76 -4.44
N HIS A 71 2.22 -5.65 -3.63
CA HIS A 71 2.78 -6.93 -4.06
C HIS A 71 1.73 -7.91 -4.63
N ASN A 72 0.44 -7.61 -4.51
CA ASN A 72 -0.62 -8.36 -5.20
C ASN A 72 -0.68 -8.06 -6.70
N PHE A 73 0.02 -7.04 -7.15
CA PHE A 73 0.25 -6.74 -8.56
C PHE A 73 1.58 -7.34 -9.05
N GLU A 74 1.72 -7.44 -10.36
CA GLU A 74 2.94 -7.88 -11.05
C GLU A 74 3.21 -7.03 -12.30
N GLY A 75 4.43 -7.06 -12.81
CA GLY A 75 4.81 -6.40 -14.04
C GLY A 75 4.49 -4.91 -14.06
N GLU A 76 3.87 -4.45 -15.14
CA GLU A 76 3.51 -3.03 -15.32
C GLU A 76 2.46 -2.53 -14.31
N ASP A 77 1.56 -3.40 -13.84
CA ASP A 77 0.56 -3.05 -12.84
C ASP A 77 1.20 -2.74 -11.47
N LEU A 78 2.22 -3.49 -11.08
CA LEU A 78 3.01 -3.20 -9.88
C LEU A 78 3.70 -1.83 -9.98
N LYS A 79 4.36 -1.58 -11.11
CA LYS A 79 5.01 -0.28 -11.37
C LYS A 79 4.02 0.88 -11.30
N ARG A 80 2.87 0.76 -11.97
CA ARG A 80 1.83 1.80 -11.96
C ARG A 80 1.34 2.08 -10.54
N SER A 81 1.02 1.05 -9.76
CA SER A 81 0.52 1.23 -8.39
C SER A 81 1.54 1.95 -7.49
N LEU A 82 2.83 1.64 -7.60
CA LEU A 82 3.89 2.31 -6.85
C LEU A 82 4.07 3.77 -7.26
N LEU A 83 4.06 4.05 -8.57
CA LEU A 83 4.18 5.43 -9.08
C LEU A 83 2.95 6.28 -8.78
N GLU A 84 1.76 5.69 -8.75
CA GLU A 84 0.53 6.37 -8.33
C GLU A 84 0.56 6.79 -6.85
N LEU A 85 1.04 5.89 -5.95
CA LEU A 85 1.29 6.23 -4.55
C LEU A 85 2.21 7.46 -4.43
N GLN A 86 3.29 7.47 -5.20
CA GLN A 86 4.25 8.57 -5.21
C GLN A 86 3.63 9.85 -5.80
N ARG A 87 2.88 9.74 -6.91
CA ARG A 87 2.25 10.88 -7.58
C ARG A 87 1.30 11.65 -6.67
N VAL A 88 0.47 10.94 -5.92
CA VAL A 88 -0.53 11.58 -5.02
C VAL A 88 0.09 12.12 -3.73
N SER A 89 1.34 11.76 -3.44
CA SER A 89 2.05 12.17 -2.22
C SER A 89 2.87 13.45 -2.44
N LYS A 90 2.82 14.37 -1.49
CA LYS A 90 3.70 15.54 -1.46
C LYS A 90 5.14 15.09 -1.20
N ASN A 91 6.09 15.58 -1.99
CA ASN A 91 7.51 15.28 -1.85
C ASN A 91 7.82 13.77 -1.84
N ASN A 92 7.07 12.97 -2.60
CA ASN A 92 7.20 11.53 -2.71
C ASN A 92 7.07 10.78 -1.36
N ARG A 93 6.41 11.37 -0.37
CA ARG A 93 6.24 10.77 0.96
C ARG A 93 5.23 9.64 0.92
N SER A 94 5.71 8.47 0.54
CA SER A 94 4.93 7.24 0.57
C SER A 94 5.65 6.17 1.40
N PHE A 95 4.90 5.26 1.97
CA PHE A 95 5.42 4.13 2.73
C PHE A 95 4.68 2.84 2.34
N ILE A 96 5.42 1.80 2.07
CA ILE A 96 4.87 0.50 1.70
C ILE A 96 5.43 -0.63 2.55
N THR A 97 4.65 -1.69 2.72
CA THR A 97 5.17 -2.98 3.14
C THR A 97 4.94 -4.01 2.04
N VAL A 98 5.94 -4.81 1.78
CA VAL A 98 5.90 -5.87 0.76
C VAL A 98 6.48 -7.17 1.31
N ASP A 99 5.99 -8.27 0.78
CA ASP A 99 6.51 -9.60 1.06
C ASP A 99 7.91 -9.75 0.45
N ALA A 100 8.87 -10.17 1.27
CA ALA A 100 10.26 -10.32 0.85
C ALA A 100 10.94 -11.46 1.60
N TYR A 101 12.12 -11.83 1.15
CA TYR A 101 12.98 -12.81 1.82
C TYR A 101 14.47 -12.42 1.64
N ARG A 102 15.32 -12.92 2.54
CA ARG A 102 16.77 -12.67 2.56
C ARG A 102 17.58 -13.93 2.27
N ASN A 103 16.95 -15.11 2.41
CA ASN A 103 17.58 -16.41 2.22
C ASN A 103 16.54 -17.48 1.84
N ASP A 104 17.01 -18.68 1.50
CA ASP A 104 16.15 -19.77 1.03
C ASP A 104 15.16 -20.27 2.09
N GLU A 105 15.52 -20.22 3.37
CA GLU A 105 14.62 -20.62 4.46
C GLU A 105 13.44 -19.64 4.59
N GLU A 106 13.72 -18.35 4.57
CA GLU A 106 12.68 -17.30 4.57
C GLU A 106 11.82 -17.37 3.31
N LYS A 107 12.44 -17.64 2.14
CA LYS A 107 11.71 -17.86 0.89
C LYS A 107 10.69 -18.97 1.01
N LYS A 108 11.08 -20.13 1.55
CA LYS A 108 10.17 -21.27 1.76
C LYS A 108 9.02 -20.92 2.72
N ARG A 109 9.32 -20.20 3.82
CA ARG A 109 8.28 -19.74 4.74
C ARG A 109 7.32 -18.77 4.06
N MET A 110 7.85 -17.83 3.29
CA MET A 110 7.06 -16.86 2.53
C MET A 110 6.15 -17.55 1.51
N GLU A 111 6.67 -18.53 0.76
CA GLU A 111 5.89 -19.33 -0.19
C GLU A 111 4.75 -20.10 0.50
N ALA A 112 4.99 -20.64 1.70
CA ALA A 112 3.96 -21.31 2.49
C ALA A 112 2.93 -20.33 3.10
N TRP A 113 3.35 -19.12 3.42
CA TRP A 113 2.49 -18.06 3.97
C TRP A 113 1.63 -17.40 2.89
N ASN A 114 2.16 -17.27 1.67
CA ASN A 114 1.58 -16.47 0.61
C ASN A 114 0.18 -16.95 0.20
N LEU A 115 -0.79 -16.04 0.23
CA LEU A 115 -2.15 -16.28 -0.25
C LEU A 115 -2.49 -15.49 -1.52
N THR A 116 -2.00 -14.25 -1.64
CA THR A 116 -2.46 -13.30 -2.66
C THR A 116 -1.34 -12.58 -3.40
N ALA A 117 -0.12 -12.55 -2.86
CA ALA A 117 0.99 -11.84 -3.49
C ALA A 117 1.37 -12.53 -4.81
N LYS A 118 1.40 -11.75 -5.89
CA LYS A 118 1.89 -12.16 -7.21
C LYS A 118 3.38 -11.84 -7.38
N THR A 119 3.88 -10.87 -6.63
CA THR A 119 5.30 -10.48 -6.63
C THR A 119 5.89 -10.69 -5.25
N MET A 120 6.89 -11.55 -5.19
CA MET A 120 7.67 -11.82 -4.01
C MET A 120 9.13 -11.94 -4.45
N MET A 121 9.99 -11.07 -3.91
CA MET A 121 11.38 -10.98 -4.34
C MET A 121 12.33 -10.99 -3.15
N HIS A 122 13.59 -11.34 -3.41
CA HIS A 122 14.67 -11.08 -2.48
C HIS A 122 14.75 -9.57 -2.16
N VAL A 123 15.14 -9.21 -0.94
CA VAL A 123 15.22 -7.80 -0.52
C VAL A 123 16.08 -6.94 -1.44
N ASP A 124 17.17 -7.49 -2.00
CA ASP A 124 18.02 -6.75 -2.93
C ASP A 124 17.38 -6.57 -4.30
N GLU A 125 16.58 -7.54 -4.75
CA GLU A 125 15.80 -7.42 -6.00
C GLU A 125 14.71 -6.33 -5.87
N TRP A 126 14.05 -6.24 -4.71
CA TRP A 126 13.11 -5.16 -4.43
C TRP A 126 13.77 -3.79 -4.48
N LYS A 127 14.95 -3.63 -3.85
CA LYS A 127 15.70 -2.36 -3.86
C LYS A 127 16.09 -1.96 -5.28
N GLU A 128 16.61 -2.91 -6.07
CA GLU A 128 16.96 -2.67 -7.47
C GLU A 128 15.72 -2.29 -8.30
N TYR A 129 14.62 -2.98 -8.08
CA TYR A 129 13.35 -2.69 -8.76
C TYR A 129 12.86 -1.27 -8.46
N PHE A 130 12.84 -0.85 -7.19
CA PHE A 130 12.46 0.50 -6.80
C PHE A 130 13.35 1.56 -7.47
N PHE A 131 14.65 1.32 -7.49
CA PHE A 131 15.60 2.21 -8.16
C PHE A 131 15.31 2.31 -9.67
N GLN A 132 15.09 1.20 -10.34
CA GLN A 132 14.84 1.15 -11.79
C GLN A 132 13.55 1.87 -12.19
N ILE A 133 12.49 1.76 -11.40
CA ILE A 133 11.21 2.43 -11.71
C ILE A 133 11.14 3.86 -11.20
N GLY A 134 12.10 4.33 -10.41
CA GLY A 134 12.11 5.67 -9.82
C GLY A 134 11.17 5.81 -8.62
N TYR A 135 10.90 4.73 -7.87
CA TYR A 135 10.18 4.80 -6.62
C TYR A 135 11.11 5.30 -5.51
N GLU A 136 10.77 6.42 -4.89
CA GLU A 136 11.58 7.13 -3.88
C GLU A 136 10.96 7.09 -2.47
N GLY A 137 9.81 6.40 -2.31
CA GLY A 137 9.15 6.26 -1.02
C GLY A 137 9.89 5.31 -0.08
N ASP A 138 9.50 5.35 1.19
CA ASP A 138 10.00 4.44 2.21
C ASP A 138 9.35 3.06 2.10
N PHE A 139 10.03 2.03 2.59
CA PHE A 139 9.53 0.66 2.53
C PHE A 139 9.97 -0.18 3.73
N TYR A 140 9.22 -1.23 4.00
CA TYR A 140 9.53 -2.23 5.01
C TYR A 140 9.24 -3.64 4.48
N TRP A 141 10.05 -4.61 4.89
CA TRP A 141 9.89 -6.00 4.49
C TRP A 141 8.98 -6.75 5.46
N PHE A 142 7.94 -7.37 4.95
CA PHE A 142 7.24 -8.40 5.69
C PHE A 142 7.94 -9.74 5.41
N ILE A 143 8.44 -10.38 6.46
CA ILE A 143 9.14 -11.68 6.42
C ILE A 143 8.53 -12.53 7.53
N PRO A 144 7.72 -13.57 7.23
CA PRO A 144 7.06 -14.42 8.21
C PRO A 144 7.98 -15.35 8.97
#